data_dba04dd13bb8df567d53865378d25d01
#
_entry.id   dba04dd13bb8df567d53865378d25d01
#
_cell.length_a   1.000
_cell.length_b   1.000
_cell.length_c   1.000
_cell.angle_alpha   90.00
_cell.angle_beta   90.00
_cell.angle_gamma   90.00
#
_symmetry.space_group_name_H-M   'P 1'
#
loop_
_entity.id
_entity.type
_entity.pdbx_description
1 polymer ?
#
loop_
_entity_poly.entity_id
_entity_poly.type
_entity_poly.pdbx_seq_one_letter_code
_entity_poly.pdbx_strand_id
1 'polypeptide(L)'
;MLSWLFSDPLPVGADAPDFTVADDSGRNVKLSALRGRCVVLVFYPGDDTPGCTKQLCQFRDDWSQAAALGVEVFGVNPQNARHHSNFRKKFKFPFPLLVDERQKVAQAYHANGLIVKRTVYLIGRDGKILFARRGMPSPGEVLAAVK
;
A
#
# COMPACT_ATOMS: atom_id res chain seq x y z
N MET A 1 0.99 -9.90 -28.19
CA MET A 1 0.62 -10.37 -26.87
C MET A 1 0.18 -9.21 -25.97
N LEU A 2 -0.93 -9.36 -25.26
CA LEU A 2 -1.51 -8.26 -24.46
C LEU A 2 -1.22 -8.42 -22.96
N SER A 3 -0.16 -9.15 -22.59
CA SER A 3 0.18 -9.42 -21.20
C SER A 3 0.44 -8.14 -20.39
N TRP A 4 0.90 -7.08 -21.02
CA TRP A 4 1.14 -5.79 -20.37
C TRP A 4 -0.17 -5.10 -19.91
N LEU A 5 -1.31 -5.41 -20.56
CA LEU A 5 -2.63 -4.89 -20.16
C LEU A 5 -3.18 -5.63 -18.93
N PHE A 6 -2.77 -6.87 -18.75
CA PHE A 6 -3.27 -7.75 -17.71
C PHE A 6 -2.15 -8.30 -16.85
N SER A 7 -1.09 -7.48 -16.64
CA SER A 7 0.05 -7.91 -15.84
C SER A 7 -0.41 -8.30 -14.43
N ASP A 8 0.10 -9.42 -13.96
CA ASP A 8 -0.14 -9.87 -12.61
C ASP A 8 0.64 -8.99 -11.61
N PRO A 9 0.26 -9.01 -10.33
CA PRO A 9 1.12 -8.46 -9.29
C PRO A 9 2.49 -9.12 -9.31
N LEU A 10 3.48 -8.47 -8.71
CA LEU A 10 4.78 -9.09 -8.51
C LEU A 10 4.63 -10.40 -7.71
N PRO A 11 5.42 -11.43 -8.02
CA PRO A 11 5.25 -12.72 -7.38
C PRO A 11 5.73 -12.74 -5.93
N VAL A 12 5.10 -13.57 -5.12
CA VAL A 12 5.59 -13.89 -3.78
C VAL A 12 7.00 -14.46 -3.89
N GLY A 13 7.89 -14.02 -3.01
CA GLY A 13 9.30 -14.40 -3.01
C GLY A 13 10.20 -13.45 -3.77
N ALA A 14 9.65 -12.58 -4.62
CA ALA A 14 10.44 -11.56 -5.31
C ALA A 14 10.87 -10.46 -4.34
N ASP A 15 11.97 -9.79 -4.67
CA ASP A 15 12.39 -8.59 -3.94
C ASP A 15 11.41 -7.47 -4.21
N ALA A 16 10.93 -6.81 -3.15
CA ALA A 16 10.08 -5.65 -3.27
C ALA A 16 10.92 -4.46 -3.76
N PRO A 17 10.52 -3.81 -4.87
CA PRO A 17 11.25 -2.64 -5.37
C PRO A 17 11.35 -1.54 -4.30
N ASP A 18 12.56 -1.01 -4.10
CA ASP A 18 12.76 0.09 -3.17
C ASP A 18 12.17 1.40 -3.73
N PHE A 19 11.82 2.29 -2.84
CA PHE A 19 11.33 3.62 -3.22
C PHE A 19 11.58 4.60 -2.08
N THR A 20 11.56 5.89 -2.44
CA THR A 20 11.54 6.98 -1.48
C THR A 20 10.50 7.98 -1.96
N VAL A 21 9.44 8.18 -1.18
CA VAL A 21 8.36 9.12 -1.49
C VAL A 21 7.92 9.83 -0.22
N ALA A 22 7.30 11.00 -0.39
CA ALA A 22 6.73 11.73 0.74
C ALA A 22 5.40 11.11 1.15
N ASP A 23 5.07 11.20 2.43
CA ASP A 23 3.74 10.89 2.94
C ASP A 23 2.87 12.15 2.99
N ASP A 24 1.66 12.02 3.52
CA ASP A 24 0.69 13.10 3.65
C ASP A 24 1.16 14.25 4.56
N SER A 25 2.13 14.00 5.42
CA SER A 25 2.70 15.02 6.31
C SER A 25 3.98 15.65 5.76
N GLY A 26 4.44 15.24 4.58
CA GLY A 26 5.67 15.72 3.97
C GLY A 26 6.92 14.95 4.42
N ARG A 27 6.76 13.92 5.24
CA ARG A 27 7.88 13.09 5.69
C ARG A 27 8.26 12.10 4.59
N ASN A 28 9.55 11.98 4.30
CA ASN A 28 10.03 10.99 3.33
C ASN A 28 9.99 9.58 3.93
N VAL A 29 9.44 8.64 3.14
CA VAL A 29 9.40 7.22 3.50
C VAL A 29 10.25 6.46 2.49
N LYS A 30 11.27 5.77 2.98
CA LYS A 30 12.13 4.92 2.18
C LYS A 30 11.90 3.46 2.59
N LEU A 31 11.47 2.63 1.64
CA LEU A 31 11.12 1.25 1.96
C LEU A 31 12.28 0.49 2.59
N SER A 32 13.49 0.61 2.03
CA SER A 32 14.66 -0.12 2.55
C SER A 32 15.06 0.30 3.97
N ALA A 33 14.65 1.48 4.41
CA ALA A 33 14.87 1.92 5.79
C ALA A 33 13.95 1.21 6.80
N LEU A 34 12.94 0.50 6.31
CA LEU A 34 11.99 -0.26 7.13
C LEU A 34 12.35 -1.75 7.25
N ARG A 35 13.54 -2.15 6.79
CA ARG A 35 14.01 -3.53 6.95
C ARG A 35 13.95 -3.94 8.42
N GLY A 36 13.57 -5.18 8.66
CA GLY A 36 13.31 -5.69 10.01
C GLY A 36 11.86 -5.57 10.43
N ARG A 37 11.03 -4.86 9.65
CA ARG A 37 9.59 -4.74 9.87
C ARG A 37 8.85 -5.21 8.63
N CYS A 38 7.67 -5.79 8.83
CA CYS A 38 6.78 -6.09 7.72
C CYS A 38 6.05 -4.82 7.28
N VAL A 39 5.81 -4.67 5.99
CA VAL A 39 5.17 -3.50 5.41
C VAL A 39 4.02 -3.92 4.52
N VAL A 40 2.84 -3.33 4.74
CA VAL A 40 1.68 -3.48 3.86
C VAL A 40 1.57 -2.24 2.99
N LEU A 41 1.51 -2.44 1.67
CA LEU A 41 1.23 -1.37 0.72
C LEU A 41 -0.16 -1.62 0.13
N VAL A 42 -1.04 -0.64 0.29
CA VAL A 42 -2.39 -0.68 -0.27
C VAL A 42 -2.45 0.32 -1.42
N PHE A 43 -2.34 -0.17 -2.66
CA PHE A 43 -2.53 0.66 -3.85
C PHE A 43 -4.02 0.81 -4.12
N TYR A 44 -4.51 2.04 -4.15
CA TYR A 44 -5.94 2.32 -4.34
C TYR A 44 -6.15 3.50 -5.30
N PRO A 45 -7.29 3.52 -6.04
CA PRO A 45 -7.49 4.51 -7.11
C PRO A 45 -7.60 5.96 -6.67
N GLY A 46 -8.25 6.26 -5.55
CA GLY A 46 -8.45 7.65 -5.19
C GLY A 46 -8.96 7.87 -3.77
N ASP A 47 -8.53 8.98 -3.20
CA ASP A 47 -8.94 9.41 -1.86
C ASP A 47 -10.44 9.73 -1.84
N ASP A 48 -11.08 9.37 -0.73
CA ASP A 48 -12.48 9.70 -0.43
C ASP A 48 -13.48 9.18 -1.48
N THR A 49 -13.13 8.11 -2.19
CA THR A 49 -14.07 7.35 -3.01
C THR A 49 -14.69 6.22 -2.18
N PRO A 50 -15.95 5.80 -2.44
CA PRO A 50 -16.62 4.83 -1.56
C PRO A 50 -15.86 3.50 -1.37
N GLY A 51 -15.37 2.91 -2.46
CA GLY A 51 -14.64 1.63 -2.37
C GLY A 51 -13.30 1.76 -1.68
N CYS A 52 -12.55 2.82 -1.97
CA CYS A 52 -11.25 3.07 -1.34
C CYS A 52 -11.41 3.40 0.13
N THR A 53 -12.41 4.21 0.48
CA THR A 53 -12.73 4.52 1.87
C THR A 53 -13.04 3.25 2.65
N LYS A 54 -13.89 2.38 2.09
CA LYS A 54 -14.22 1.10 2.73
C LYS A 54 -12.99 0.25 2.97
N GLN A 55 -12.13 0.13 1.97
CA GLN A 55 -10.92 -0.69 2.07
C GLN A 55 -9.99 -0.17 3.16
N LEU A 56 -9.69 1.13 3.15
CA LEU A 56 -8.77 1.70 4.14
C LEU A 56 -9.37 1.71 5.54
N CYS A 57 -10.69 1.88 5.66
CA CYS A 57 -11.36 1.77 6.95
C CYS A 57 -11.26 0.37 7.55
N GLN A 58 -11.24 -0.68 6.72
CA GLN A 58 -11.01 -2.03 7.22
C GLN A 58 -9.62 -2.16 7.86
N PHE A 59 -8.59 -1.60 7.24
CA PHE A 59 -7.24 -1.58 7.83
C PHE A 59 -7.17 -0.71 9.07
N ARG A 60 -7.90 0.40 9.11
CA ARG A 60 -8.03 1.22 10.32
C ARG A 60 -8.64 0.43 11.47
N ASP A 61 -9.76 -0.25 11.20
CA ASP A 61 -10.50 -0.97 12.23
C ASP A 61 -9.70 -2.16 12.77
N ASP A 62 -8.86 -2.78 11.94
CA ASP A 62 -8.01 -3.90 12.34
C ASP A 62 -6.58 -3.46 12.69
N TRP A 63 -6.36 -2.16 12.89
CA TRP A 63 -5.04 -1.60 13.13
C TRP A 63 -4.32 -2.22 14.33
N SER A 64 -5.04 -2.53 15.39
CA SER A 64 -4.43 -3.12 16.59
C SER A 64 -3.76 -4.45 16.30
N GLN A 65 -4.30 -5.24 15.36
CA GLN A 65 -3.70 -6.51 14.94
C GLN A 65 -2.39 -6.26 14.18
N ALA A 66 -2.38 -5.31 13.26
CA ALA A 66 -1.17 -4.94 12.52
C ALA A 66 -0.09 -4.41 13.48
N ALA A 67 -0.46 -3.52 14.38
CA ALA A 67 0.45 -2.95 15.35
C ALA A 67 1.06 -4.02 16.26
N ALA A 68 0.26 -4.97 16.71
CA ALA A 68 0.73 -6.07 17.56
C ALA A 68 1.75 -6.96 16.84
N LEU A 69 1.64 -7.08 15.52
CA LEU A 69 2.59 -7.84 14.70
C LEU A 69 3.79 -7.02 14.23
N GLY A 70 3.87 -5.74 14.60
CA GLY A 70 4.94 -4.85 14.14
C GLY A 70 4.88 -4.53 12.66
N VAL A 71 3.67 -4.52 12.09
CA VAL A 71 3.45 -4.26 10.66
C VAL A 71 3.17 -2.78 10.44
N GLU A 72 3.91 -2.17 9.50
CA GLU A 72 3.64 -0.83 9.01
C GLU A 72 2.64 -0.91 7.84
N VAL A 73 1.66 -0.02 7.80
CA VAL A 73 0.67 0.03 6.72
C VAL A 73 0.76 1.39 6.04
N PHE A 74 0.71 1.39 4.72
CA PHE A 74 0.69 2.62 3.91
C PHE A 74 -0.37 2.51 2.82
N GLY A 75 -1.19 3.54 2.68
CA GLY A 75 -1.98 3.72 1.47
C GLY A 75 -1.13 4.39 0.40
N VAL A 76 -1.33 4.05 -0.86
CA VAL A 76 -0.51 4.55 -1.96
C VAL A 76 -1.38 4.93 -3.15
N ASN A 77 -1.34 6.20 -3.58
CA ASN A 77 -1.88 6.63 -4.86
C ASN A 77 -1.24 7.97 -5.27
N PRO A 78 -1.47 8.45 -6.51
CA PRO A 78 -0.76 9.64 -7.01
C PRO A 78 -1.35 10.99 -6.58
N GLN A 79 -2.40 11.01 -5.76
CA GLN A 79 -2.94 12.29 -5.30
C GLN A 79 -1.97 13.00 -4.37
N ASN A 80 -2.10 14.31 -4.26
CA ASN A 80 -1.13 15.13 -3.53
C ASN A 80 -1.29 15.02 -2.02
N ALA A 81 -0.32 15.58 -1.29
CA ALA A 81 -0.29 15.53 0.16
C ALA A 81 -1.52 16.17 0.81
N ARG A 82 -2.05 17.23 0.22
CA ARG A 82 -3.24 17.92 0.74
C ARG A 82 -4.47 17.01 0.68
N HIS A 83 -4.71 16.34 -0.45
CA HIS A 83 -5.80 15.39 -0.58
C HIS A 83 -5.65 14.25 0.40
N HIS A 84 -4.46 13.69 0.49
CA HIS A 84 -4.14 12.60 1.43
C HIS A 84 -4.35 13.03 2.88
N SER A 85 -3.88 14.20 3.25
CA SER A 85 -4.04 14.72 4.61
C SER A 85 -5.51 14.88 4.98
N ASN A 86 -6.31 15.45 4.08
CA ASN A 86 -7.75 15.62 4.30
C ASN A 86 -8.45 14.27 4.45
N PHE A 87 -8.13 13.32 3.58
CA PHE A 87 -8.72 11.99 3.62
C PHE A 87 -8.35 11.25 4.92
N ARG A 88 -7.07 11.29 5.29
CA ARG A 88 -6.58 10.65 6.52
C ARG A 88 -7.27 11.22 7.76
N LYS A 89 -7.40 12.56 7.85
CA LYS A 89 -8.05 13.22 8.98
C LYS A 89 -9.54 12.90 9.04
N LYS A 90 -10.21 12.91 7.89
CA LYS A 90 -11.66 12.67 7.81
C LYS A 90 -12.04 11.30 8.38
N PHE A 91 -11.26 10.28 8.07
CA PHE A 91 -11.55 8.90 8.49
C PHE A 91 -10.64 8.40 9.60
N LYS A 92 -9.76 9.24 10.11
CA LYS A 92 -8.87 8.93 11.25
C LYS A 92 -8.00 7.71 10.99
N PHE A 93 -7.39 7.63 9.81
CA PHE A 93 -6.46 6.54 9.53
C PHE A 93 -5.20 6.68 10.40
N PRO A 94 -4.80 5.63 11.14
CA PRO A 94 -3.59 5.67 11.97
C PRO A 94 -2.30 5.49 11.17
N PHE A 95 -2.41 5.25 9.88
CA PHE A 95 -1.28 5.00 8.98
C PHE A 95 -1.14 6.12 7.95
N PRO A 96 0.09 6.37 7.48
CA PRO A 96 0.33 7.39 6.47
C PRO A 96 -0.20 6.99 5.09
N LEU A 97 -0.46 8.01 4.27
CA LEU A 97 -0.79 7.85 2.86
C LEU A 97 0.39 8.41 2.04
N LEU A 98 0.93 7.59 1.15
CA LEU A 98 2.10 7.95 0.34
C LEU A 98 1.69 8.69 -0.92
N VAL A 99 2.43 9.76 -1.23
CA VAL A 99 2.23 10.57 -2.44
C VAL A 99 3.04 9.96 -3.56
N ASP A 100 2.40 9.15 -4.39
CA ASP A 100 3.05 8.44 -5.49
C ASP A 100 2.93 9.23 -6.80
N GLU A 101 3.75 10.28 -6.93
CA GLU A 101 3.73 11.14 -8.11
C GLU A 101 3.88 10.33 -9.39
N ARG A 102 2.97 10.57 -10.34
CA ARG A 102 2.96 9.92 -11.66
C ARG A 102 2.95 8.39 -11.60
N GLN A 103 2.46 7.84 -10.51
CA GLN A 103 2.37 6.39 -10.33
C GLN A 103 3.73 5.67 -10.45
N LYS A 104 4.82 6.30 -10.02
CA LYS A 104 6.16 5.70 -10.13
C LYS A 104 6.28 4.43 -9.29
N VAL A 105 5.79 4.46 -8.05
CA VAL A 105 5.81 3.28 -7.18
C VAL A 105 4.83 2.24 -7.72
N ALA A 106 3.63 2.65 -8.10
CA ALA A 106 2.64 1.76 -8.70
C ALA A 106 3.21 1.05 -9.93
N GLN A 107 3.95 1.76 -10.78
CA GLN A 107 4.57 1.15 -11.95
C GLN A 107 5.56 0.06 -11.57
N ALA A 108 6.41 0.31 -10.57
CA ALA A 108 7.38 -0.68 -10.10
C ALA A 108 6.68 -1.92 -9.52
N TYR A 109 5.49 -1.75 -8.95
CA TYR A 109 4.71 -2.81 -8.32
C TYR A 109 3.59 -3.37 -9.21
N HIS A 110 3.60 -3.07 -10.52
CA HIS A 110 2.60 -3.52 -11.49
C HIS A 110 1.16 -3.12 -11.13
N ALA A 111 1.00 -2.01 -10.44
CA ALA A 111 -0.31 -1.48 -10.03
C ALA A 111 -0.71 -0.20 -10.77
N ASN A 112 0.08 0.23 -11.75
CA ASN A 112 -0.20 1.43 -12.54
C ASN A 112 -1.25 1.18 -13.63
N GLY A 113 -1.91 2.25 -14.06
CA GLY A 113 -2.90 2.19 -15.13
C GLY A 113 -3.45 3.59 -15.40
N LEU A 114 -4.50 3.70 -16.24
CA LEU A 114 -5.24 4.96 -16.39
C LEU A 114 -5.74 5.41 -15.02
N ILE A 115 -6.19 4.46 -14.23
CA ILE A 115 -6.36 4.60 -12.79
C ILE A 115 -5.54 3.51 -12.12
N VAL A 116 -5.08 3.75 -10.88
CA VAL A 116 -4.33 2.77 -10.12
C VAL A 116 -5.11 1.47 -10.01
N LYS A 117 -4.45 0.35 -10.31
CA LYS A 117 -5.04 -0.98 -10.11
C LYS A 117 -5.00 -1.31 -8.62
N ARG A 118 -6.18 -1.52 -8.04
CA ARG A 118 -6.32 -1.87 -6.64
C ARG A 118 -5.54 -3.15 -6.33
N THR A 119 -4.49 -3.05 -5.52
CA THR A 119 -3.57 -4.14 -5.23
C THR A 119 -3.03 -4.00 -3.82
N VAL A 120 -2.90 -5.12 -3.11
CA VAL A 120 -2.30 -5.13 -1.77
C VAL A 120 -1.09 -6.04 -1.76
N TYR A 121 0.01 -5.54 -1.20
CA TYR A 121 1.24 -6.29 -0.98
C TYR A 121 1.56 -6.34 0.51
N LEU A 122 2.07 -7.48 0.95
CA LEU A 122 2.77 -7.59 2.24
C LEU A 122 4.23 -7.87 1.93
N ILE A 123 5.10 -7.03 2.47
CA ILE A 123 6.55 -7.15 2.32
C ILE A 123 7.13 -7.63 3.65
N GLY A 124 7.92 -8.68 3.61
CA GLY A 124 8.55 -9.26 4.79
C GLY A 124 9.71 -8.43 5.32
N ARG A 125 10.20 -8.82 6.48
CA ARG A 125 11.30 -8.14 7.18
C ARG A 125 12.60 -8.10 6.39
N ASP A 126 12.79 -9.07 5.49
CA ASP A 126 13.94 -9.16 4.59
C ASP A 126 13.73 -8.41 3.27
N GLY A 127 12.58 -7.77 3.09
CA GLY A 127 12.25 -7.04 1.88
C GLY A 127 11.69 -7.90 0.74
N LYS A 128 11.36 -9.15 1.00
CA LYS A 128 10.73 -10.02 0.01
C LYS A 128 9.21 -9.98 0.15
N ILE A 129 8.52 -10.11 -0.97
CA ILE A 129 7.06 -10.11 -1.02
C ILE A 129 6.55 -11.43 -0.41
N LEU A 130 5.67 -11.31 0.60
CA LEU A 130 5.03 -12.44 1.25
C LEU A 130 3.59 -12.65 0.79
N PHE A 131 2.94 -11.59 0.27
CA PHE A 131 1.55 -11.62 -0.18
C PHE A 131 1.37 -10.58 -1.27
N ALA A 132 0.62 -10.92 -2.31
CA ALA A 132 0.31 -10.00 -3.41
C ALA A 132 -1.05 -10.38 -4.00
N ARG A 133 -1.99 -9.44 -4.03
CA ARG A 133 -3.33 -9.70 -4.58
C ARG A 133 -3.98 -8.42 -5.09
N ARG A 134 -4.61 -8.52 -6.26
CA ARG A 134 -5.53 -7.51 -6.78
C ARG A 134 -6.81 -7.50 -5.96
N GLY A 135 -7.45 -6.34 -5.87
CA GLY A 135 -8.74 -6.18 -5.23
C GLY A 135 -8.65 -5.76 -3.78
N MET A 136 -9.56 -6.26 -2.96
CA MET A 136 -9.70 -5.85 -1.55
C MET A 136 -9.60 -7.06 -0.62
N PRO A 137 -8.42 -7.72 -0.53
CA PRO A 137 -8.27 -8.77 0.46
C PRO A 137 -8.48 -8.16 1.86
N SER A 138 -9.07 -8.93 2.76
CA SER A 138 -9.27 -8.44 4.12
C SER A 138 -7.93 -8.25 4.83
N PRO A 139 -7.84 -7.32 5.80
CA PRO A 139 -6.64 -7.20 6.61
C PRO A 139 -6.22 -8.52 7.26
N GLY A 140 -7.17 -9.32 7.71
CA GLY A 140 -6.89 -10.63 8.29
C GLY A 140 -6.18 -11.57 7.33
N GLU A 141 -6.62 -11.62 6.06
CA GLU A 141 -5.95 -12.44 5.04
C GLU A 141 -4.51 -11.97 4.81
N VAL A 142 -4.30 -10.68 4.72
CA VAL A 142 -2.97 -10.11 4.50
C VAL A 142 -2.07 -10.40 5.69
N LEU A 143 -2.55 -10.13 6.90
CA LEU A 143 -1.76 -10.30 8.14
C LEU A 143 -1.48 -11.77 8.44
N ALA A 144 -2.30 -12.70 7.98
CA ALA A 144 -2.06 -14.12 8.14
C ALA A 144 -0.78 -14.59 7.43
N ALA A 145 -0.31 -13.83 6.44
CA ALA A 145 0.93 -14.15 5.71
C ALA A 145 2.19 -13.61 6.39
N VAL A 146 2.08 -12.91 7.51
CA VAL A 146 3.23 -12.40 8.26
C VAL A 146 4.05 -13.57 8.81
N LYS A 147 5.37 -13.46 8.63
CA LYS A 147 6.33 -14.45 9.10
C LYS A 147 7.37 -13.80 10.00
#